data_dd656d82579c064cd843a3e13eea2a7c
#
_entry.id   dd656d82579c064cd843a3e13eea2a7c
#
_cell.length_a   1.000
_cell.length_b   1.000
_cell.length_c   1.000
_cell.angle_alpha   90.00
_cell.angle_beta   90.00
_cell.angle_gamma   90.00
#
_symmetry.space_group_name_H-M   'P 1'
#
loop_
_entity.id
_entity.type
_entity.pdbx_description
1 polymer ?
#
loop_
_entity_poly.entity_id
_entity_poly.type
_entity_poly.pdbx_seq_one_letter_code
_entity_poly.pdbx_strand_id
1 'polypeptide(L)'
;GAYVGKDGYDFEKITPEDVDEKQIARNVKAVQDFFAKASENVEKDRLSFLLVPSSGLVMEDKLPAHARLFDQAKYIDQIEKQMKDCRVTDVREKLLSHNEDYIYYKTDHHWTSEGAYLAYETWCDSTGMESTPLADLKKQVATKKFRGSLYSKILDADSAYDSIWTYGDTKQKAYGSDCSLTIDEKKQTDSCYDTAQLSQKDKYKY
;
A
#
# COMPACT_ATOMS: atom_id res chain seq x y z
N GLY A 1 6.72 -13.21 12.25
CA GLY A 1 6.96 -14.31 11.30
C GLY A 1 6.32 -14.08 9.95
N ALA A 2 6.49 -15.01 9.02
CA ALA A 2 5.83 -14.99 7.73
C ALA A 2 5.40 -16.40 7.34
N TYR A 3 4.42 -16.49 6.45
CA TYR A 3 4.00 -17.73 5.79
C TYR A 3 4.56 -17.76 4.37
N VAL A 4 5.00 -18.94 3.93
CA VAL A 4 5.29 -19.21 2.52
C VAL A 4 3.99 -19.70 1.87
N GLY A 5 3.47 -18.94 0.93
CA GLY A 5 2.22 -19.25 0.24
C GLY A 5 2.44 -19.87 -1.13
N LYS A 6 1.37 -19.88 -1.93
CA LYS A 6 1.39 -20.38 -3.31
C LYS A 6 1.95 -19.32 -4.27
N ASP A 7 2.34 -19.73 -5.46
CA ASP A 7 2.80 -18.88 -6.57
C ASP A 7 3.98 -17.96 -6.23
N GLY A 8 4.75 -18.33 -5.19
CA GLY A 8 5.90 -17.58 -4.71
C GLY A 8 5.54 -16.37 -3.83
N TYR A 9 4.30 -16.26 -3.36
CA TYR A 9 3.89 -15.20 -2.43
C TYR A 9 4.23 -15.58 -0.99
N ASP A 10 4.85 -14.65 -0.30
CA ASP A 10 5.04 -14.67 1.15
C ASP A 10 4.01 -13.77 1.81
N PHE A 11 3.55 -14.13 3.01
CA PHE A 11 2.54 -13.39 3.75
C PHE A 11 3.00 -13.06 5.14
N GLU A 12 2.73 -11.85 5.60
CA GLU A 12 2.98 -11.50 6.99
C GLU A 12 2.08 -12.32 7.92
N LYS A 13 2.70 -13.00 8.89
CA LYS A 13 1.98 -13.79 9.87
C LYS A 13 1.61 -12.92 11.06
N ILE A 14 0.39 -12.42 11.04
CA ILE A 14 -0.25 -11.75 12.18
C ILE A 14 -1.46 -12.60 12.56
N THR A 15 -1.38 -13.31 13.68
CA THR A 15 -2.44 -14.18 14.17
C THR A 15 -3.38 -13.42 15.10
N PRO A 16 -4.56 -13.98 15.45
CA PRO A 16 -5.44 -13.35 16.43
C PRO A 16 -4.78 -13.08 17.79
N GLU A 17 -3.79 -13.89 18.15
CA GLU A 17 -3.03 -13.76 19.41
C GLU A 17 -2.04 -12.57 19.38
N ASP A 18 -1.65 -12.12 18.19
CA ASP A 18 -0.74 -10.96 18.00
C ASP A 18 -1.48 -9.61 18.06
N VAL A 19 -2.83 -9.63 18.09
CA VAL A 19 -3.63 -8.41 18.04
C VAL A 19 -3.72 -7.76 19.43
N ASP A 20 -3.22 -6.53 19.55
CA ASP A 20 -3.39 -5.69 20.76
C ASP A 20 -4.59 -4.73 20.56
N GLU A 21 -5.77 -5.15 21.03
CA GLU A 21 -7.00 -4.37 20.99
C GLU A 21 -6.85 -2.98 21.64
N LYS A 22 -6.06 -2.87 22.70
CA LYS A 22 -5.83 -1.59 23.37
C LYS A 22 -4.98 -0.66 22.50
N GLN A 23 -3.99 -1.22 21.79
CA GLN A 23 -3.18 -0.44 20.87
C GLN A 23 -4.01 0.00 19.66
N ILE A 24 -4.85 -0.87 19.10
CA ILE A 24 -5.77 -0.51 18.02
C ILE A 24 -6.68 0.64 18.48
N ALA A 25 -7.30 0.53 19.64
CA ALA A 25 -8.16 1.59 20.16
C ALA A 25 -7.43 2.93 20.34
N ARG A 26 -6.18 2.91 20.84
CA ARG A 26 -5.35 4.12 20.93
C ARG A 26 -5.04 4.73 19.56
N ASN A 27 -4.69 3.89 18.58
CA ASN A 27 -4.38 4.34 17.23
C ASN A 27 -5.62 4.95 16.56
N VAL A 28 -6.77 4.29 16.66
CA VAL A 28 -8.06 4.78 16.14
C VAL A 28 -8.40 6.12 16.76
N LYS A 29 -8.28 6.24 18.09
CA LYS A 29 -8.52 7.50 18.79
C LYS A 29 -7.60 8.63 18.30
N ALA A 30 -6.31 8.34 18.12
CA ALA A 30 -5.35 9.33 17.61
C ALA A 30 -5.71 9.81 16.19
N VAL A 31 -6.15 8.90 15.32
CA VAL A 31 -6.62 9.25 13.97
C VAL A 31 -7.90 10.08 14.02
N GLN A 32 -8.86 9.72 14.88
CA GLN A 32 -10.08 10.51 15.09
C GLN A 32 -9.75 11.93 15.57
N ASP A 33 -8.87 12.06 16.56
CA ASP A 33 -8.46 13.37 17.09
C ASP A 33 -7.77 14.22 16.02
N PHE A 34 -6.95 13.59 15.18
CA PHE A 34 -6.35 14.27 14.02
C PHE A 34 -7.41 14.83 13.07
N PHE A 35 -8.38 14.01 12.65
CA PHE A 35 -9.43 14.45 11.71
C PHE A 35 -10.35 15.49 12.36
N ALA A 36 -10.72 15.33 13.63
CA ALA A 36 -11.49 16.32 14.35
C ALA A 36 -10.77 17.69 14.38
N LYS A 37 -9.47 17.67 14.66
CA LYS A 37 -8.66 18.90 14.65
C LYS A 37 -8.48 19.48 13.24
N ALA A 38 -8.26 18.66 12.24
CA ALA A 38 -8.13 19.09 10.85
C ALA A 38 -9.43 19.74 10.34
N SER A 39 -10.59 19.19 10.72
CA SER A 39 -11.90 19.70 10.32
C SER A 39 -12.27 21.06 10.88
N GLU A 40 -11.51 21.59 11.85
CA GLU A 40 -11.66 22.98 12.28
C GLU A 40 -11.26 24.00 11.20
N ASN A 41 -10.38 23.60 10.26
CA ASN A 41 -9.82 24.49 9.25
C ASN A 41 -9.99 23.97 7.80
N VAL A 42 -10.37 22.72 7.64
CA VAL A 42 -10.55 22.05 6.34
C VAL A 42 -11.94 21.40 6.31
N GLU A 43 -12.67 21.60 5.23
CA GLU A 43 -13.98 20.97 5.04
C GLU A 43 -13.83 19.44 5.06
N LYS A 44 -14.76 18.75 5.73
CA LYS A 44 -14.68 17.28 5.94
C LYS A 44 -14.66 16.48 4.65
N ASP A 45 -15.30 16.96 3.60
CA ASP A 45 -15.32 16.34 2.27
C ASP A 45 -13.96 16.43 1.54
N ARG A 46 -13.06 17.32 2.02
CA ARG A 46 -11.67 17.44 1.56
C ARG A 46 -10.67 16.65 2.42
N LEU A 47 -11.14 16.01 3.48
CA LEU A 47 -10.34 15.13 4.32
C LEU A 47 -10.68 13.69 3.96
N SER A 48 -9.68 12.90 3.56
CA SER A 48 -9.85 11.51 3.16
C SER A 48 -9.09 10.56 4.07
N PHE A 49 -9.73 9.46 4.42
CA PHE A 49 -9.12 8.33 5.12
C PHE A 49 -9.23 7.08 4.27
N LEU A 50 -8.09 6.47 3.97
CA LEU A 50 -8.00 5.25 3.18
C LEU A 50 -7.21 4.21 3.98
N LEU A 51 -7.85 3.07 4.25
CA LEU A 51 -7.25 1.96 4.98
C LEU A 51 -6.99 0.81 4.00
N VAL A 52 -5.71 0.51 3.80
CA VAL A 52 -5.28 -0.49 2.82
C VAL A 52 -5.27 -1.88 3.44
N PRO A 53 -5.97 -2.86 2.86
CA PRO A 53 -5.89 -4.25 3.32
C PRO A 53 -4.51 -4.85 3.01
N SER A 54 -4.10 -5.84 3.78
CA SER A 54 -2.88 -6.61 3.49
C SER A 54 -3.10 -7.63 2.37
N SER A 55 -2.00 -8.13 1.79
CA SER A 55 -2.04 -9.24 0.83
C SER A 55 -2.74 -10.48 1.40
N GLY A 56 -2.62 -10.73 2.71
CA GLY A 56 -3.26 -11.86 3.37
C GLY A 56 -4.79 -11.82 3.35
N LEU A 57 -5.40 -10.63 3.26
CA LEU A 57 -6.84 -10.50 3.06
C LEU A 57 -7.21 -10.60 1.57
N VAL A 58 -6.46 -9.92 0.71
CA VAL A 58 -6.84 -9.78 -0.71
C VAL A 58 -6.54 -11.06 -1.51
N MET A 59 -5.46 -11.76 -1.16
CA MET A 59 -4.97 -12.96 -1.85
C MET A 59 -5.07 -14.20 -0.97
N GLU A 60 -6.19 -14.33 -0.24
CA GLU A 60 -6.40 -15.41 0.73
C GLU A 60 -6.27 -16.81 0.11
N ASP A 61 -6.65 -16.97 -1.15
CA ASP A 61 -6.54 -18.21 -1.92
C ASP A 61 -5.09 -18.67 -2.12
N LYS A 62 -4.12 -17.77 -2.01
CA LYS A 62 -2.68 -18.04 -2.12
C LYS A 62 -2.02 -18.37 -0.77
N LEU A 63 -2.74 -18.23 0.35
CA LEU A 63 -2.24 -18.64 1.66
C LEU A 63 -1.96 -20.15 1.71
N PRO A 64 -0.99 -20.59 2.52
CA PRO A 64 -0.79 -22.02 2.74
C PRO A 64 -1.95 -22.63 3.52
N ALA A 65 -2.17 -23.93 3.35
CA ALA A 65 -3.19 -24.65 4.10
C ALA A 65 -3.04 -24.42 5.62
N HIS A 66 -4.16 -24.20 6.30
CA HIS A 66 -4.22 -23.94 7.74
C HIS A 66 -3.52 -22.65 8.21
N ALA A 67 -3.20 -21.72 7.31
CA ALA A 67 -2.76 -20.39 7.73
C ALA A 67 -3.83 -19.74 8.62
N ARG A 68 -3.38 -19.16 9.75
CA ARG A 68 -4.25 -18.43 10.66
C ARG A 68 -3.83 -16.97 10.67
N LEU A 69 -4.64 -16.11 10.10
CA LEU A 69 -4.49 -14.66 10.17
C LEU A 69 -5.63 -14.07 11.01
N PHE A 70 -5.40 -12.91 11.59
CA PHE A 70 -6.47 -12.16 12.27
C PHE A 70 -7.51 -11.69 11.25
N ASP A 71 -8.74 -11.52 11.69
CA ASP A 71 -9.87 -11.06 10.85
C ASP A 71 -9.74 -9.57 10.53
N GLN A 72 -8.88 -9.26 9.57
CA GLN A 72 -8.61 -7.88 9.17
C GLN A 72 -9.86 -7.18 8.62
N ALA A 73 -10.73 -7.90 7.90
CA ALA A 73 -11.95 -7.32 7.34
C ALA A 73 -12.85 -6.77 8.44
N LYS A 74 -13.04 -7.52 9.53
CA LYS A 74 -13.78 -7.07 10.71
C LYS A 74 -13.20 -5.78 11.31
N TYR A 75 -11.87 -5.70 11.45
CA TYR A 75 -11.22 -4.51 12.00
C TYR A 75 -11.35 -3.31 11.08
N ILE A 76 -11.21 -3.49 9.77
CA ILE A 76 -11.43 -2.43 8.79
C ILE A 76 -12.86 -1.88 8.93
N ASP A 77 -13.88 -2.75 8.93
CA ASP A 77 -15.27 -2.34 9.10
C ASP A 77 -15.53 -1.56 10.40
N GLN A 78 -14.91 -1.99 11.49
CA GLN A 78 -15.04 -1.33 12.78
C GLN A 78 -14.38 0.05 12.81
N ILE A 79 -13.19 0.18 12.20
CA ILE A 79 -12.45 1.43 12.13
C ILE A 79 -13.19 2.43 11.23
N GLU A 80 -13.62 2.00 10.05
CA GLU A 80 -14.34 2.86 9.11
C GLU A 80 -15.62 3.44 9.69
N LYS A 81 -16.40 2.63 10.41
CA LYS A 81 -17.61 3.10 11.11
C LYS A 81 -17.34 4.16 12.19
N GLN A 82 -16.13 4.26 12.68
CA GLN A 82 -15.73 5.23 13.68
C GLN A 82 -15.21 6.54 13.09
N MET A 83 -14.86 6.58 11.79
CA MET A 83 -14.34 7.78 11.12
C MET A 83 -15.50 8.68 10.68
N LYS A 84 -15.72 9.81 11.39
CA LYS A 84 -16.86 10.71 11.17
C LYS A 84 -16.48 12.07 10.59
N ASP A 85 -15.23 12.46 10.73
CA ASP A 85 -14.74 13.80 10.38
C ASP A 85 -13.91 13.81 9.10
N CYS A 86 -14.06 12.78 8.30
CA CYS A 86 -13.41 12.62 7.00
C CYS A 86 -14.25 11.72 6.07
N ARG A 87 -13.93 11.76 4.79
CA ARG A 87 -14.43 10.80 3.82
C ARG A 87 -13.65 9.49 3.98
N VAL A 88 -14.35 8.37 4.14
CA VAL A 88 -13.73 7.04 4.14
C VAL A 88 -13.80 6.45 2.73
N THR A 89 -12.67 5.96 2.24
CA THR A 89 -12.59 5.26 0.96
C THR A 89 -12.22 3.80 1.21
N ASP A 90 -13.18 2.90 0.97
CA ASP A 90 -12.96 1.45 1.04
C ASP A 90 -12.45 0.94 -0.31
N VAL A 91 -11.26 0.39 -0.31
CA VAL A 91 -10.60 -0.12 -1.52
C VAL A 91 -10.65 -1.65 -1.63
N ARG A 92 -11.29 -2.33 -0.66
CA ARG A 92 -11.28 -3.80 -0.58
C ARG A 92 -11.92 -4.46 -1.80
N GLU A 93 -13.11 -4.03 -2.18
CA GLU A 93 -13.83 -4.63 -3.32
C GLU A 93 -13.00 -4.53 -4.61
N LYS A 94 -12.43 -3.35 -4.86
CA LYS A 94 -11.59 -3.14 -6.04
C LYS A 94 -10.35 -4.04 -6.03
N LEU A 95 -9.64 -4.15 -4.91
CA LEU A 95 -8.46 -4.99 -4.81
C LEU A 95 -8.81 -6.49 -4.86
N LEU A 96 -9.90 -6.92 -4.23
CA LEU A 96 -10.38 -8.30 -4.29
C LEU A 96 -10.76 -8.73 -5.70
N SER A 97 -11.36 -7.83 -6.50
CA SER A 97 -11.70 -8.12 -7.90
C SER A 97 -10.47 -8.26 -8.82
N HIS A 98 -9.29 -7.90 -8.32
CA HIS A 98 -7.99 -7.99 -8.99
C HIS A 98 -7.00 -8.92 -8.28
N ASN A 99 -7.47 -9.84 -7.44
CA ASN A 99 -6.62 -10.72 -6.64
C ASN A 99 -5.73 -11.68 -7.44
N GLU A 100 -6.04 -11.91 -8.71
CA GLU A 100 -5.19 -12.69 -9.63
C GLU A 100 -4.10 -11.85 -10.31
N ASP A 101 -4.20 -10.54 -10.25
CA ASP A 101 -3.22 -9.63 -10.82
C ASP A 101 -2.03 -9.42 -9.87
N TYR A 102 -0.91 -8.92 -10.41
CA TYR A 102 0.27 -8.64 -9.61
C TYR A 102 0.14 -7.31 -8.86
N ILE A 103 -0.79 -7.24 -7.91
CA ILE A 103 -1.13 -6.03 -7.14
C ILE A 103 -0.45 -5.96 -5.77
N TYR A 104 0.16 -7.05 -5.31
CA TYR A 104 1.05 -7.09 -4.16
C TYR A 104 2.39 -7.70 -4.55
N TYR A 105 3.48 -7.26 -3.89
CA TYR A 105 4.77 -7.91 -4.04
C TYR A 105 4.73 -9.32 -3.45
N LYS A 106 5.48 -10.22 -4.05
CA LYS A 106 5.58 -11.61 -3.58
C LYS A 106 6.41 -11.74 -2.32
N THR A 107 7.46 -10.92 -2.21
CA THR A 107 8.45 -11.03 -1.14
C THR A 107 8.43 -9.85 -0.17
N ASP A 108 7.42 -9.00 -0.28
CA ASP A 108 7.20 -7.83 0.58
C ASP A 108 5.74 -7.68 0.98
N HIS A 109 5.48 -6.99 2.10
CA HIS A 109 4.13 -6.78 2.61
C HIS A 109 3.36 -5.66 1.92
N HIS A 110 4.02 -4.87 1.08
CA HIS A 110 3.37 -3.76 0.38
C HIS A 110 2.66 -4.20 -0.90
N TRP A 111 1.71 -3.41 -1.32
CA TRP A 111 1.15 -3.46 -2.67
C TRP A 111 2.17 -3.00 -3.71
N THR A 112 1.93 -3.38 -4.96
CA THR A 112 2.69 -2.88 -6.11
C THR A 112 2.17 -1.52 -6.56
N SER A 113 2.82 -0.89 -7.52
CA SER A 113 2.31 0.34 -8.15
C SER A 113 0.95 0.13 -8.82
N GLU A 114 0.66 -1.07 -9.33
CA GLU A 114 -0.66 -1.43 -9.86
C GLU A 114 -1.71 -1.49 -8.75
N GLY A 115 -1.40 -2.11 -7.62
CA GLY A 115 -2.31 -2.14 -6.47
C GLY A 115 -2.61 -0.73 -5.94
N ALA A 116 -1.57 0.10 -5.84
CA ALA A 116 -1.73 1.51 -5.46
C ALA A 116 -2.57 2.30 -6.48
N TYR A 117 -2.43 2.01 -7.77
CA TYR A 117 -3.23 2.65 -8.82
C TYR A 117 -4.72 2.30 -8.70
N LEU A 118 -5.07 1.04 -8.43
CA LEU A 118 -6.46 0.64 -8.19
C LEU A 118 -7.09 1.38 -7.00
N ALA A 119 -6.32 1.57 -5.95
CA ALA A 119 -6.78 2.37 -4.81
C ALA A 119 -6.92 3.86 -5.14
N TYR A 120 -6.02 4.41 -5.96
CA TYR A 120 -6.14 5.77 -6.48
C TYR A 120 -7.41 5.97 -7.32
N GLU A 121 -7.73 5.04 -8.24
CA GLU A 121 -8.99 5.09 -8.99
C GLU A 121 -10.20 5.12 -8.05
N THR A 122 -10.23 4.20 -7.06
CA THR A 122 -11.32 4.14 -6.08
C THR A 122 -11.44 5.43 -5.26
N TRP A 123 -10.31 6.02 -4.89
CA TRP A 123 -10.29 7.31 -4.19
C TRP A 123 -10.82 8.45 -5.08
N CYS A 124 -10.40 8.51 -6.34
CA CYS A 124 -10.91 9.49 -7.30
C CYS A 124 -12.43 9.38 -7.44
N ASP A 125 -12.95 8.17 -7.64
CA ASP A 125 -14.39 7.91 -7.74
C ASP A 125 -15.12 8.39 -6.47
N SER A 126 -14.57 8.10 -5.29
CA SER A 126 -15.16 8.50 -4.00
C SER A 126 -15.18 10.00 -3.78
N THR A 127 -14.26 10.74 -4.40
CA THR A 127 -14.14 12.20 -4.27
C THR A 127 -14.75 12.97 -5.43
N GLY A 128 -15.21 12.27 -6.47
CA GLY A 128 -15.73 12.88 -7.71
C GLY A 128 -14.63 13.50 -8.58
N MET A 129 -13.37 13.08 -8.35
CA MET A 129 -12.24 13.49 -9.20
C MET A 129 -12.10 12.52 -10.38
N GLU A 130 -11.63 13.01 -11.49
CA GLU A 130 -11.28 12.18 -12.65
C GLU A 130 -9.90 11.56 -12.43
N SER A 131 -9.80 10.22 -12.54
CA SER A 131 -8.53 9.52 -12.48
C SER A 131 -7.78 9.60 -13.81
N THR A 132 -6.47 9.71 -13.78
CA THR A 132 -5.65 9.57 -14.99
C THR A 132 -5.65 8.10 -15.42
N PRO A 133 -6.10 7.75 -16.63
CA PRO A 133 -6.12 6.37 -17.10
C PRO A 133 -4.72 5.74 -17.08
N LEU A 134 -4.61 4.49 -16.62
CA LEU A 134 -3.33 3.78 -16.56
C LEU A 134 -2.64 3.69 -17.93
N ALA A 135 -3.42 3.61 -19.00
CA ALA A 135 -2.92 3.60 -20.38
C ALA A 135 -2.20 4.89 -20.79
N ASP A 136 -2.50 6.01 -20.12
CA ASP A 136 -1.86 7.30 -20.37
C ASP A 136 -0.56 7.47 -19.57
N LEU A 137 -0.28 6.54 -18.67
CA LEU A 137 0.92 6.55 -17.85
C LEU A 137 2.01 5.66 -18.47
N LYS A 138 3.21 6.21 -18.58
CA LYS A 138 4.36 5.46 -19.09
C LYS A 138 4.93 4.54 -18.01
N LYS A 139 4.70 3.24 -18.15
CA LYS A 139 5.28 2.21 -17.28
C LYS A 139 6.78 2.06 -17.56
N GLN A 140 7.60 2.11 -16.51
CA GLN A 140 9.05 1.90 -16.56
C GLN A 140 9.46 0.88 -15.50
N VAL A 141 10.37 -0.02 -15.84
CA VAL A 141 10.93 -1.00 -14.90
C VAL A 141 12.08 -0.33 -14.14
N ALA A 142 11.91 -0.13 -12.84
CA ALA A 142 12.98 0.35 -11.96
C ALA A 142 13.96 -0.78 -11.62
N THR A 143 13.45 -1.98 -11.31
CA THR A 143 14.25 -3.19 -11.08
C THR A 143 13.42 -4.44 -11.30
N LYS A 144 14.09 -5.55 -11.66
CA LYS A 144 13.53 -6.91 -11.68
C LYS A 144 14.17 -7.82 -10.63
N LYS A 145 14.90 -7.26 -9.69
CA LYS A 145 15.68 -8.01 -8.70
C LYS A 145 15.40 -7.49 -7.28
N PHE A 146 14.14 -7.21 -7.00
CA PHE A 146 13.72 -6.81 -5.66
C PHE A 146 13.40 -8.04 -4.81
N ARG A 147 13.83 -8.03 -3.57
CA ARG A 147 13.41 -8.93 -2.51
C ARG A 147 13.16 -8.10 -1.27
N GLY A 148 11.95 -8.13 -0.77
CA GLY A 148 11.47 -7.22 0.26
C GLY A 148 11.60 -7.76 1.69
N SER A 149 10.84 -7.16 2.57
CA SER A 149 10.88 -7.39 4.01
C SER A 149 10.47 -8.81 4.43
N LEU A 150 9.55 -9.45 3.69
CA LEU A 150 9.11 -10.82 3.97
C LEU A 150 10.20 -11.83 3.63
N TYR A 151 10.91 -11.64 2.51
CA TYR A 151 12.08 -12.43 2.18
C TYR A 151 13.10 -12.45 3.32
N SER A 152 13.36 -11.31 3.96
CA SER A 152 14.32 -11.24 5.06
C SER A 152 13.89 -12.02 6.30
N LYS A 153 12.59 -12.24 6.47
CA LYS A 153 12.02 -13.03 7.58
C LYS A 153 12.07 -14.54 7.32
N ILE A 154 12.07 -14.96 6.06
CA ILE A 154 12.00 -16.36 5.64
C ILE A 154 13.38 -16.87 5.20
N LEU A 155 14.17 -16.02 4.52
CA LEU A 155 15.50 -16.35 3.95
C LEU A 155 15.47 -17.58 3.03
N ASP A 156 14.39 -17.75 2.30
CA ASP A 156 14.27 -18.82 1.31
C ASP A 156 15.07 -18.48 0.05
N ALA A 157 16.10 -19.27 -0.24
CA ALA A 157 16.94 -19.07 -1.40
C ALA A 157 16.17 -19.18 -2.73
N ASP A 158 15.10 -19.98 -2.74
CA ASP A 158 14.26 -20.25 -3.91
C ASP A 158 13.14 -19.21 -4.10
N SER A 159 13.02 -18.24 -3.17
CA SER A 159 12.05 -17.15 -3.30
C SER A 159 12.24 -16.37 -4.61
N ALA A 160 11.15 -16.09 -5.28
CA ALA A 160 11.13 -15.32 -6.51
C ALA A 160 11.72 -13.90 -6.30
N TYR A 161 12.13 -13.28 -7.39
CA TYR A 161 12.38 -11.83 -7.40
C TYR A 161 11.13 -11.10 -7.82
N ASP A 162 10.87 -10.01 -7.17
CA ASP A 162 9.85 -9.03 -7.54
C ASP A 162 10.37 -8.02 -8.55
N SER A 163 9.44 -7.41 -9.29
CA SER A 163 9.71 -6.27 -10.16
C SER A 163 9.09 -5.02 -9.59
N ILE A 164 9.86 -3.94 -9.49
CA ILE A 164 9.34 -2.62 -9.15
C ILE A 164 9.16 -1.83 -10.44
N TRP A 165 7.97 -1.30 -10.64
CA TRP A 165 7.65 -0.39 -11.73
C TRP A 165 7.34 0.99 -11.21
N THR A 166 7.70 1.98 -12.01
CA THR A 166 7.30 3.37 -11.83
C THR A 166 6.41 3.78 -12.99
N TYR A 167 5.53 4.73 -12.74
CA TYR A 167 4.63 5.28 -13.73
C TYR A 167 4.90 6.77 -13.86
N GLY A 168 5.11 7.25 -15.10
CA GLY A 168 5.29 8.65 -15.42
C GLY A 168 4.20 9.12 -16.38
N ASP A 169 4.04 10.43 -16.49
CA ASP A 169 3.20 11.02 -17.53
C ASP A 169 3.83 10.79 -18.91
N THR A 170 3.03 10.30 -19.86
CA THR A 170 3.47 10.17 -21.27
C THR A 170 3.77 11.52 -21.90
N LYS A 171 3.17 12.58 -21.41
CA LYS A 171 3.40 13.97 -21.86
C LYS A 171 4.55 14.65 -21.13
N GLN A 172 5.14 14.02 -20.16
CA GLN A 172 6.33 14.42 -19.37
C GLN A 172 6.31 15.82 -18.76
N LYS A 173 5.21 16.57 -18.90
CA LYS A 173 5.11 17.97 -18.45
C LYS A 173 4.20 18.17 -17.23
N ALA A 174 3.29 17.26 -16.92
CA ALA A 174 2.31 17.48 -15.86
C ALA A 174 2.78 17.01 -14.48
N TYR A 175 3.63 15.98 -14.41
CA TYR A 175 4.08 15.43 -13.11
C TYR A 175 5.61 15.37 -12.98
N GLY A 176 6.38 15.58 -14.03
CA GLY A 176 7.81 15.34 -14.04
C GLY A 176 8.67 16.59 -13.90
N SER A 177 8.16 17.77 -14.28
CA SER A 177 8.98 19.00 -14.25
C SER A 177 8.97 19.71 -12.89
N ASP A 178 7.95 19.46 -12.06
CA ASP A 178 7.75 20.17 -10.80
C ASP A 178 7.78 19.25 -9.56
N CYS A 179 8.14 17.98 -9.73
CA CYS A 179 8.29 17.04 -8.64
C CYS A 179 9.72 16.99 -8.15
N SER A 180 9.93 17.23 -6.86
CA SER A 180 11.22 17.06 -6.20
C SER A 180 11.07 16.24 -4.94
N LEU A 181 12.00 15.32 -4.70
CA LEU A 181 12.10 14.59 -3.46
C LEU A 181 13.06 15.34 -2.51
N THR A 182 12.57 15.65 -1.32
CA THR A 182 13.36 16.26 -0.25
C THR A 182 13.31 15.38 0.98
N ILE A 183 14.46 14.99 1.51
CA ILE A 183 14.61 14.22 2.74
C ILE A 183 15.43 15.08 3.72
N ASP A 184 14.93 15.26 4.94
CA ASP A 184 15.55 16.06 6.00
C ASP A 184 15.98 17.45 5.49
N GLU A 185 15.07 18.13 4.80
CA GLU A 185 15.26 19.46 4.19
C GLU A 185 16.33 19.52 3.08
N LYS A 186 16.91 18.38 2.71
CA LYS A 186 17.89 18.29 1.62
C LYS A 186 17.24 17.71 0.37
N LYS A 187 17.31 18.46 -0.72
CA LYS A 187 16.87 18.00 -2.04
C LYS A 187 17.71 16.79 -2.47
N GLN A 188 17.04 15.69 -2.79
CA GLN A 188 17.65 14.44 -3.22
C GLN A 188 17.65 14.31 -4.75
N THR A 189 16.52 14.61 -5.37
CA THR A 189 16.33 14.46 -6.81
C THR A 189 15.22 15.39 -7.31
N ASP A 190 15.23 15.69 -8.60
CA ASP A 190 14.14 16.34 -9.33
C ASP A 190 13.16 15.34 -9.92
N SER A 191 12.92 14.24 -9.21
CA SER A 191 12.01 13.14 -9.59
C SER A 191 11.14 12.78 -8.42
N CYS A 192 9.93 12.27 -8.68
CA CYS A 192 9.07 11.67 -7.67
C CYS A 192 9.63 10.33 -7.15
N TYR A 193 10.68 9.81 -7.76
CA TYR A 193 11.28 8.51 -7.42
C TYR A 193 12.77 8.67 -7.11
N ASP A 194 13.21 8.13 -5.98
CA ASP A 194 14.62 7.98 -5.64
C ASP A 194 15.12 6.58 -6.01
N THR A 195 15.53 6.42 -7.26
CA THR A 195 16.07 5.14 -7.75
C THR A 195 17.46 4.80 -7.19
N ALA A 196 18.16 5.75 -6.56
CA ALA A 196 19.46 5.49 -5.94
C ALA A 196 19.35 4.51 -4.77
N GLN A 197 18.21 4.47 -4.10
CA GLN A 197 17.94 3.50 -3.01
C GLN A 197 17.99 2.06 -3.47
N LEU A 198 17.69 1.76 -4.73
CA LEU A 198 17.75 0.41 -5.28
C LEU A 198 19.16 -0.20 -5.32
N SER A 199 20.20 0.62 -5.29
CA SER A 199 21.60 0.20 -5.30
C SER A 199 22.21 0.04 -3.89
N GLN A 200 21.51 0.43 -2.84
CA GLN A 200 22.02 0.37 -1.47
C GLN A 200 22.00 -1.06 -0.95
N LYS A 201 23.00 -1.40 -0.10
CA LYS A 201 23.08 -2.70 0.58
C LYS A 201 21.93 -2.91 1.56
N ASP A 202 21.45 -1.84 2.15
CA ASP A 202 20.30 -1.83 3.07
C ASP A 202 19.03 -1.55 2.27
N LYS A 203 18.46 -2.61 1.72
CA LYS A 203 17.28 -2.57 0.84
C LYS A 203 15.96 -2.31 1.58
N TYR A 204 15.99 -2.06 2.87
CA TYR A 204 14.82 -1.85 3.73
C TYR A 204 14.52 -0.37 4.00
N LYS A 205 15.29 0.54 3.43
CA LYS A 205 15.01 1.98 3.48
C LYS A 205 14.39 2.39 2.14
N TYR A 206 13.06 2.32 2.11
CA TYR A 206 12.27 2.84 1.00
C TYR A 206 12.04 4.34 1.19
#